data_2c7883507782d641abc52ecf3f74e029
#
_entry.id   2c7883507782d641abc52ecf3f74e029
#
_cell.length_a   1.000
_cell.length_b   1.000
_cell.length_c   1.000
_cell.angle_alpha   90.00
_cell.angle_beta   90.00
_cell.angle_gamma   90.00
#
_symmetry.space_group_name_H-M   'P 1'
#
loop_
_entity.id
_entity.type
_entity.pdbx_description
1 polymer ?
#
loop_
_entity_poly.entity_id
_entity_poly.type
_entity_poly.pdbx_seq_one_letter_code
_entity_poly.pdbx_strand_id
1 'polypeptide(L)'
;DEVTNFMPFGDIASVNPIARGAVQGAIAASLGIPASLVPESAVTQQIQEAFSGTAAVIGMDGYSEMDLYNGDATSTKVDVSLHFRPFNDNTEFIWTSKIGGGNSIYQGASRYVLKNFMMQQHKLELKGDNFFIRGYTTIEDSGDAYDMVNTGIMINAANATDWFTTYAGTFINSVLTGSPSHSAARQAANAILPQPGTAGFQTLFDKVITTPLYTGSKFTDNTKLYHLDGNYNFKNLISFADIQVGA
;
A
#
# COMPACT_ATOMS: atom_id res chain seq x y z
N ASP A 1 -0.67 -10.41 -8.55
CA ASP A 1 -0.95 -9.32 -9.49
C ASP A 1 0.26 -8.39 -9.51
N GLU A 2 0.81 -8.14 -10.70
CA GLU A 2 1.93 -7.22 -10.86
C GLU A 2 1.44 -5.78 -10.72
N VAL A 3 2.05 -5.03 -9.82
CA VAL A 3 1.83 -3.59 -9.71
C VAL A 3 2.83 -2.91 -10.64
N THR A 4 2.32 -2.32 -11.71
CA THR A 4 3.15 -1.68 -12.74
C THR A 4 2.87 -0.17 -12.81
N ASN A 5 3.93 0.63 -12.89
CA ASN A 5 3.83 2.04 -13.24
C ASN A 5 3.90 2.18 -14.75
N PHE A 6 2.88 2.76 -15.37
CA PHE A 6 2.78 2.94 -16.81
C PHE A 6 3.07 4.39 -17.19
N MET A 7 3.89 4.60 -18.21
CA MET A 7 4.07 5.91 -18.83
C MET A 7 4.13 5.76 -20.36
N PRO A 8 3.54 6.72 -21.13
CA PRO A 8 3.69 6.76 -22.59
C PRO A 8 5.17 6.95 -22.94
N PHE A 9 5.71 6.10 -23.82
CA PHE A 9 7.14 6.12 -24.12
C PHE A 9 7.60 7.42 -24.80
N GLY A 10 6.78 7.97 -25.68
CA GLY A 10 7.08 9.22 -26.37
C GLY A 10 7.26 10.40 -25.39
N ASP A 11 6.47 10.45 -24.31
CA ASP A 11 6.56 11.51 -23.32
C ASP A 11 7.85 11.37 -22.48
N ILE A 12 8.25 10.14 -22.14
CA ILE A 12 9.50 9.89 -21.39
C ILE A 12 10.71 10.31 -22.22
N ALA A 13 10.78 9.86 -23.48
CA ALA A 13 11.89 10.16 -24.36
C ALA A 13 12.01 11.65 -24.67
N SER A 14 10.87 12.38 -24.74
CA SER A 14 10.85 13.81 -25.06
C SER A 14 11.31 14.70 -23.90
N VAL A 15 11.10 14.28 -22.63
CA VAL A 15 11.44 15.07 -21.43
C VAL A 15 12.68 14.58 -20.68
N ASN A 16 13.16 13.37 -21.00
CA ASN A 16 14.30 12.78 -20.28
C ASN A 16 15.65 13.33 -20.81
N PRO A 17 16.42 14.07 -20.00
CA PRO A 17 17.66 14.71 -20.48
C PRO A 17 18.74 13.69 -20.88
N ILE A 18 18.75 12.49 -20.32
CA ILE A 18 19.73 11.45 -20.67
C ILE A 18 19.36 10.80 -22.01
N ALA A 19 18.07 10.49 -22.22
CA ALA A 19 17.60 10.02 -23.52
C ALA A 19 17.89 11.04 -24.63
N ARG A 20 17.63 12.33 -24.37
CA ARG A 20 17.95 13.41 -25.28
C ARG A 20 19.46 13.50 -25.55
N GLY A 21 20.29 13.42 -24.51
CA GLY A 21 21.75 13.42 -24.63
C GLY A 21 22.28 12.22 -25.43
N ALA A 22 21.70 11.04 -25.28
CA ALA A 22 22.06 9.85 -26.05
C ALA A 22 21.75 10.04 -27.55
N VAL A 23 20.54 10.54 -27.88
CA VAL A 23 20.16 10.86 -29.27
C VAL A 23 21.04 11.96 -29.84
N GLN A 24 21.30 13.01 -29.09
CA GLN A 24 22.20 14.10 -29.50
C GLN A 24 23.60 13.58 -29.80
N GLY A 25 24.14 12.71 -28.94
CA GLY A 25 25.46 12.08 -29.16
C GLY A 25 25.49 11.19 -30.39
N ALA A 26 24.43 10.44 -30.66
CA ALA A 26 24.34 9.56 -31.83
C ALA A 26 24.24 10.37 -33.16
N ILE A 27 23.44 11.44 -33.17
CA ILE A 27 23.38 12.36 -34.32
C ILE A 27 24.75 12.99 -34.54
N ALA A 28 25.41 13.48 -33.51
CA ALA A 28 26.74 14.05 -33.58
C ALA A 28 27.77 13.08 -34.18
N ALA A 29 27.76 11.82 -33.70
CA ALA A 29 28.65 10.78 -34.22
C ALA A 29 28.38 10.47 -35.73
N SER A 30 27.13 10.41 -36.13
CA SER A 30 26.74 10.15 -37.52
C SER A 30 27.14 11.28 -38.48
N LEU A 31 27.17 12.52 -37.99
CA LEU A 31 27.52 13.72 -38.75
C LEU A 31 29.01 14.10 -38.63
N GLY A 32 29.76 13.45 -37.74
CA GLY A 32 31.16 13.79 -37.46
C GLY A 32 31.33 15.17 -36.82
N ILE A 33 30.35 15.67 -36.05
CA ILE A 33 30.35 17.00 -35.43
C ILE A 33 30.31 16.87 -33.89
N PRO A 34 30.74 17.87 -33.12
CA PRO A 34 30.54 17.92 -31.69
C PRO A 34 29.04 17.87 -31.31
N ALA A 35 28.69 17.14 -30.23
CA ALA A 35 27.31 17.04 -29.76
C ALA A 35 26.67 18.42 -29.46
N SER A 36 27.44 19.38 -29.00
CA SER A 36 26.98 20.75 -28.74
C SER A 36 26.50 21.52 -29.96
N LEU A 37 26.82 21.04 -31.19
CA LEU A 37 26.36 21.64 -32.43
C LEU A 37 25.10 20.99 -33.00
N VAL A 38 24.58 19.92 -32.37
CA VAL A 38 23.34 19.29 -32.78
C VAL A 38 22.16 20.10 -32.24
N PRO A 39 21.26 20.62 -33.10
CA PRO A 39 20.13 21.41 -32.66
C PRO A 39 19.13 20.58 -31.87
N GLU A 40 18.53 21.15 -30.85
CA GLU A 40 17.48 20.50 -30.03
C GLU A 40 16.26 20.07 -30.90
N SER A 41 15.96 20.81 -31.97
CA SER A 41 14.92 20.43 -32.92
C SER A 41 15.21 19.11 -33.65
N ALA A 42 16.48 18.87 -34.00
CA ALA A 42 16.89 17.62 -34.63
C ALA A 42 16.79 16.45 -33.67
N VAL A 43 17.15 16.66 -32.39
CA VAL A 43 16.99 15.66 -31.34
C VAL A 43 15.49 15.31 -31.15
N THR A 44 14.63 16.32 -31.05
CA THR A 44 13.19 16.14 -30.90
C THR A 44 12.59 15.42 -32.11
N GLN A 45 12.96 15.81 -33.33
CA GLN A 45 12.51 15.17 -34.57
C GLN A 45 12.94 13.69 -34.59
N GLN A 46 14.19 13.38 -34.30
CA GLN A 46 14.70 12.01 -34.31
C GLN A 46 13.98 11.13 -33.25
N ILE A 47 13.68 11.68 -32.07
CA ILE A 47 12.87 11.01 -31.08
C ILE A 47 11.46 10.74 -31.60
N GLN A 48 10.81 11.73 -32.20
CA GLN A 48 9.47 11.59 -32.77
C GLN A 48 9.43 10.58 -33.93
N GLU A 49 10.41 10.60 -34.82
CA GLU A 49 10.51 9.66 -35.95
C GLU A 49 10.77 8.23 -35.46
N ALA A 50 11.67 8.05 -34.48
CA ALA A 50 11.96 6.73 -33.92
C ALA A 50 10.74 6.10 -33.23
N PHE A 51 9.80 6.94 -32.74
CA PHE A 51 8.61 6.50 -32.00
C PHE A 51 7.29 6.77 -32.74
N SER A 52 7.32 7.32 -33.97
CA SER A 52 6.13 7.48 -34.78
C SER A 52 5.57 6.10 -35.13
N GLY A 53 4.42 5.77 -34.60
CA GLY A 53 3.74 4.48 -34.81
C GLY A 53 3.80 3.50 -33.64
N THR A 54 4.53 3.81 -32.57
CA THR A 54 4.55 2.99 -31.35
C THR A 54 3.78 3.68 -30.23
N ALA A 55 2.46 3.46 -30.20
CA ALA A 55 1.65 3.75 -29.01
C ALA A 55 1.93 2.70 -27.91
N ALA A 56 3.19 2.49 -27.57
CA ALA A 56 3.57 1.54 -26.55
C ALA A 56 3.48 2.21 -25.18
N VAL A 57 2.60 1.72 -24.34
CA VAL A 57 2.61 2.02 -22.92
C VAL A 57 3.66 1.10 -22.29
N ILE A 58 4.66 1.70 -21.65
CA ILE A 58 5.78 0.98 -21.04
C ILE A 58 5.62 1.02 -19.54
N GLY A 59 5.65 -0.15 -18.91
CA GLY A 59 5.56 -0.31 -17.47
C GLY A 59 6.79 -0.98 -16.90
N MET A 60 7.12 -0.61 -15.65
CA MET A 60 8.08 -1.33 -14.82
C MET A 60 7.47 -2.65 -14.39
N ASP A 61 8.30 -3.67 -14.20
CA ASP A 61 7.85 -4.92 -13.59
C ASP A 61 7.49 -4.67 -12.11
N GLY A 62 6.48 -5.39 -11.61
CA GLY A 62 6.09 -5.35 -10.22
C GLY A 62 6.92 -6.31 -9.35
N TYR A 63 6.60 -6.35 -8.06
CA TYR A 63 7.16 -7.28 -7.10
C TYR A 63 6.13 -8.37 -6.76
N SER A 64 6.59 -9.58 -6.50
CA SER A 64 5.69 -10.61 -6.00
C SER A 64 5.28 -10.30 -4.56
N GLU A 65 4.11 -10.77 -4.15
CA GLU A 65 3.66 -10.61 -2.76
C GLU A 65 4.63 -11.25 -1.75
N MET A 66 5.28 -12.33 -2.14
CA MET A 66 6.27 -13.02 -1.31
C MET A 66 7.54 -12.19 -1.10
N ASP A 67 7.85 -11.27 -1.99
CA ASP A 67 8.95 -10.33 -1.85
C ASP A 67 8.62 -9.16 -0.90
N LEU A 68 7.32 -8.89 -0.74
CA LEU A 68 6.80 -7.78 0.07
C LEU A 68 6.26 -8.23 1.44
N TYR A 69 6.29 -9.53 1.73
CA TYR A 69 5.82 -10.10 2.98
C TYR A 69 6.50 -11.43 3.29
N ASN A 70 6.93 -11.61 4.52
CA ASN A 70 7.66 -12.83 4.95
C ASN A 70 6.75 -14.04 5.27
N GLY A 71 5.43 -13.91 5.16
CA GLY A 71 4.47 -15.00 5.35
C GLY A 71 4.14 -15.36 6.80
N ASP A 72 4.65 -14.65 7.80
CA ASP A 72 4.38 -14.93 9.21
C ASP A 72 2.97 -14.51 9.62
N ALA A 73 2.16 -15.47 10.04
CA ALA A 73 0.84 -15.22 10.61
C ALA A 73 0.81 -15.64 12.09
N THR A 74 0.39 -14.72 12.95
CA THR A 74 0.25 -14.97 14.38
C THR A 74 -1.07 -14.41 14.87
N SER A 75 -1.69 -15.06 15.87
CA SER A 75 -2.89 -14.54 16.50
C SER A 75 -2.88 -14.90 17.99
N THR A 76 -3.00 -13.89 18.82
CA THR A 76 -3.17 -14.04 20.27
C THR A 76 -4.46 -13.38 20.69
N LYS A 77 -5.28 -14.07 21.50
CA LYS A 77 -6.54 -13.56 22.03
C LYS A 77 -6.66 -13.90 23.50
N VAL A 78 -7.06 -12.91 24.29
CA VAL A 78 -7.37 -13.06 25.70
C VAL A 78 -8.76 -12.49 25.95
N ASP A 79 -9.60 -13.23 26.65
CA ASP A 79 -10.96 -12.83 27.02
C ASP A 79 -11.14 -13.11 28.53
N VAL A 80 -11.47 -12.08 29.27
CA VAL A 80 -11.73 -12.16 30.72
C VAL A 80 -13.07 -11.54 31.02
N SER A 81 -13.90 -12.22 31.80
CA SER A 81 -15.19 -11.71 32.26
C SER A 81 -15.34 -11.95 33.77
N LEU A 82 -15.67 -10.90 34.49
CA LEU A 82 -15.98 -10.96 35.94
C LEU A 82 -17.44 -10.61 36.14
N HIS A 83 -18.14 -11.46 36.87
CA HIS A 83 -19.54 -11.35 37.18
C HIS A 83 -19.71 -11.16 38.68
N PHE A 84 -20.39 -10.11 39.10
CA PHE A 84 -20.63 -9.79 40.49
C PHE A 84 -22.11 -9.49 40.73
N ARG A 85 -22.71 -10.17 41.76
CA ARG A 85 -24.11 -10.00 42.14
C ARG A 85 -24.19 -9.40 43.54
N PRO A 86 -24.26 -8.06 43.63
CA PRO A 86 -24.08 -7.36 44.91
C PRO A 86 -25.30 -7.42 45.83
N PHE A 87 -26.52 -7.63 45.28
CA PHE A 87 -27.75 -7.45 46.07
C PHE A 87 -28.60 -8.71 46.18
N ASN A 88 -28.72 -9.48 45.14
CA ASN A 88 -29.42 -10.76 45.05
C ASN A 88 -29.17 -11.36 43.66
N ASP A 89 -29.84 -12.46 43.34
CA ASP A 89 -29.63 -13.14 42.05
C ASP A 89 -30.16 -12.38 40.83
N ASN A 90 -30.94 -11.32 41.00
CA ASN A 90 -31.63 -10.62 39.93
C ASN A 90 -30.84 -9.44 39.34
N THR A 91 -29.78 -8.98 40.01
CA THR A 91 -28.97 -7.86 39.55
C THR A 91 -27.51 -8.29 39.45
N GLU A 92 -26.96 -8.13 38.23
CA GLU A 92 -25.60 -8.57 37.95
C GLU A 92 -24.80 -7.42 37.32
N PHE A 93 -23.62 -7.17 37.88
CA PHE A 93 -22.59 -6.31 37.35
C PHE A 93 -21.57 -7.17 36.60
N ILE A 94 -21.31 -6.85 35.35
CA ILE A 94 -20.38 -7.60 34.49
C ILE A 94 -19.29 -6.67 33.97
N TRP A 95 -18.05 -7.05 34.22
CA TRP A 95 -16.91 -6.46 33.53
C TRP A 95 -16.35 -7.48 32.54
N THR A 96 -16.16 -7.07 31.29
CA THR A 96 -15.54 -7.91 30.26
C THR A 96 -14.40 -7.14 29.62
N SER A 97 -13.27 -7.82 29.44
CA SER A 97 -12.11 -7.30 28.72
C SER A 97 -11.65 -8.32 27.70
N LYS A 98 -11.57 -7.91 26.45
CA LYS A 98 -11.08 -8.71 25.32
C LYS A 98 -9.91 -7.99 24.70
N ILE A 99 -8.82 -8.71 24.51
CA ILE A 99 -7.60 -8.21 23.88
C ILE A 99 -7.19 -9.22 22.83
N GLY A 100 -6.97 -8.76 21.60
CA GLY A 100 -6.50 -9.60 20.52
C GLY A 100 -5.51 -8.86 19.68
N GLY A 101 -4.53 -9.59 19.14
CA GLY A 101 -3.54 -9.01 18.25
C GLY A 101 -2.72 -10.06 17.54
N GLY A 102 -1.87 -9.60 16.64
CA GLY A 102 -1.00 -10.48 15.87
C GLY A 102 -0.61 -9.92 14.51
N ASN A 103 -0.14 -10.82 13.67
CA ASN A 103 0.27 -10.54 12.29
C ASN A 103 -0.62 -11.33 11.32
N SER A 104 -1.02 -10.71 10.22
CA SER A 104 -1.87 -11.34 9.21
C SER A 104 -1.84 -10.54 7.91
N ILE A 105 -2.33 -11.13 6.84
CA ILE A 105 -2.71 -10.41 5.63
C ILE A 105 -4.22 -10.19 5.66
N TYR A 106 -4.64 -8.96 5.42
CA TYR A 106 -6.03 -8.58 5.28
C TYR A 106 -6.31 -8.10 3.85
N GLN A 107 -7.32 -8.69 3.22
CA GLN A 107 -7.79 -8.29 1.90
C GLN A 107 -9.06 -7.45 2.06
N GLY A 108 -8.94 -6.15 1.82
CA GLY A 108 -10.03 -5.19 1.77
C GLY A 108 -10.10 -4.50 0.41
N ALA A 109 -10.17 -3.17 0.39
CA ALA A 109 -10.04 -2.37 -0.83
C ALA A 109 -8.64 -2.48 -1.44
N SER A 110 -7.63 -2.70 -0.62
CA SER A 110 -6.27 -3.07 -0.99
C SER A 110 -5.86 -4.33 -0.21
N ARG A 111 -4.63 -4.77 -0.36
CA ARG A 111 -4.05 -5.87 0.41
C ARG A 111 -3.10 -5.31 1.46
N TYR A 112 -3.49 -5.44 2.72
CA TYR A 112 -2.75 -4.92 3.87
C TYR A 112 -2.01 -6.03 4.59
N VAL A 113 -0.78 -5.76 4.95
CA VAL A 113 -0.03 -6.55 5.94
C VAL A 113 -0.30 -5.92 7.30
N LEU A 114 -1.01 -6.66 8.16
CA LEU A 114 -1.18 -6.32 9.56
C LEU A 114 0.03 -6.86 10.32
N LYS A 115 0.80 -5.98 10.94
CA LYS A 115 1.98 -6.33 11.72
C LYS A 115 1.91 -5.65 13.07
N ASN A 116 2.02 -6.44 14.15
CA ASN A 116 1.83 -5.96 15.52
C ASN A 116 0.46 -5.29 15.74
N PHE A 117 -0.54 -5.70 14.96
CA PHE A 117 -1.90 -5.21 15.09
C PHE A 117 -2.48 -5.58 16.45
N MET A 118 -3.17 -4.65 17.11
CA MET A 118 -3.84 -4.88 18.38
C MET A 118 -5.25 -4.30 18.40
N MET A 119 -6.20 -5.06 18.93
CA MET A 119 -7.55 -4.60 19.20
C MET A 119 -7.92 -4.94 20.65
N GLN A 120 -8.52 -3.97 21.33
CA GLN A 120 -8.98 -4.13 22.72
C GLN A 120 -10.44 -3.70 22.80
N GLN A 121 -11.22 -4.44 23.59
CA GLN A 121 -12.59 -4.06 23.93
C GLN A 121 -12.80 -4.23 25.43
N HIS A 122 -13.27 -3.17 26.09
CA HIS A 122 -13.59 -3.19 27.50
C HIS A 122 -15.06 -2.80 27.67
N LYS A 123 -15.82 -3.63 28.37
CA LYS A 123 -17.26 -3.44 28.58
C LYS A 123 -17.59 -3.50 30.07
N LEU A 124 -18.44 -2.58 30.52
CA LEU A 124 -19.14 -2.63 31.80
C LEU A 124 -20.64 -2.75 31.53
N GLU A 125 -21.30 -3.68 32.18
CA GLU A 125 -22.71 -3.90 32.03
C GLU A 125 -23.36 -4.12 33.40
N LEU A 126 -24.46 -3.43 33.65
CA LEU A 126 -25.37 -3.68 34.76
C LEU A 126 -26.69 -4.19 34.18
N LYS A 127 -27.09 -5.37 34.57
CA LYS A 127 -28.35 -5.97 34.11
C LYS A 127 -29.18 -6.52 35.27
N GLY A 128 -30.49 -6.48 35.10
CA GLY A 128 -31.50 -7.11 35.91
C GLY A 128 -32.51 -7.85 35.08
N ASP A 129 -33.62 -8.29 35.70
CA ASP A 129 -34.67 -9.05 34.98
C ASP A 129 -35.32 -8.28 33.85
N ASN A 130 -35.39 -6.95 33.98
CA ASN A 130 -36.15 -6.09 33.09
C ASN A 130 -35.32 -5.02 32.41
N PHE A 131 -34.06 -4.89 32.74
CA PHE A 131 -33.22 -3.83 32.22
C PHE A 131 -31.78 -4.26 32.03
N PHE A 132 -31.11 -3.55 31.13
CA PHE A 132 -29.65 -3.46 31.14
C PHE A 132 -29.20 -2.03 30.81
N ILE A 133 -28.03 -1.68 31.31
CA ILE A 133 -27.25 -0.52 30.90
C ILE A 133 -25.84 -1.03 30.68
N ARG A 134 -25.23 -0.73 29.55
CA ARG A 134 -23.86 -1.10 29.27
C ARG A 134 -23.10 0.02 28.55
N GLY A 135 -21.85 0.18 28.93
CA GLY A 135 -20.90 1.01 28.23
C GLY A 135 -19.72 0.17 27.78
N TYR A 136 -19.23 0.41 26.58
CA TYR A 136 -18.00 -0.23 26.13
C TYR A 136 -17.12 0.71 25.30
N THR A 137 -15.84 0.40 25.29
CA THR A 137 -14.86 1.04 24.41
C THR A 137 -14.19 -0.02 23.57
N THR A 138 -13.97 0.30 22.28
CA THR A 138 -13.10 -0.47 21.39
C THR A 138 -11.92 0.42 21.02
N ILE A 139 -10.72 -0.10 21.16
CA ILE A 139 -9.45 0.57 20.87
C ILE A 139 -8.74 -0.27 19.83
N GLU A 140 -8.38 0.35 18.72
CA GLU A 140 -7.63 -0.26 17.66
C GLU A 140 -6.27 0.41 17.51
N ASP A 141 -5.23 -0.39 17.31
CA ASP A 141 -3.88 0.04 17.01
C ASP A 141 -3.37 -0.80 15.84
N SER A 142 -3.16 -0.16 14.72
CA SER A 142 -2.66 -0.80 13.50
C SER A 142 -1.20 -1.24 13.59
N GLY A 143 -0.46 -0.84 14.61
CA GLY A 143 0.93 -1.19 14.82
C GLY A 143 1.83 -0.76 13.66
N ASP A 144 2.52 -1.74 13.07
CA ASP A 144 3.41 -1.56 11.93
C ASP A 144 2.76 -2.00 10.59
N ALA A 145 1.44 -1.90 10.49
CA ALA A 145 0.71 -2.29 9.29
C ALA A 145 1.06 -1.42 8.08
N TYR A 146 1.04 -2.03 6.89
CA TYR A 146 1.29 -1.34 5.64
C TYR A 146 0.45 -1.89 4.49
N ASP A 147 0.23 -1.07 3.45
CA ASP A 147 -0.42 -1.44 2.20
C ASP A 147 0.60 -2.09 1.26
N MET A 148 0.41 -3.38 0.97
CA MET A 148 1.33 -4.17 0.15
C MET A 148 1.36 -3.67 -1.32
N VAL A 149 0.20 -3.33 -1.87
CA VAL A 149 0.10 -2.82 -3.25
C VAL A 149 0.83 -1.49 -3.36
N ASN A 150 0.55 -0.57 -2.42
CA ASN A 150 1.22 0.72 -2.40
C ASN A 150 2.73 0.60 -2.12
N THR A 151 3.16 -0.42 -1.38
CA THR A 151 4.60 -0.70 -1.18
C THR A 151 5.30 -0.95 -2.50
N GLY A 152 4.78 -1.85 -3.34
CA GLY A 152 5.34 -2.11 -4.67
C GLY A 152 5.37 -0.88 -5.56
N ILE A 153 4.28 -0.09 -5.56
CA ILE A 153 4.19 1.18 -6.30
C ILE A 153 5.26 2.16 -5.85
N MET A 154 5.45 2.35 -4.54
CA MET A 154 6.40 3.32 -4.01
C MET A 154 7.86 2.91 -4.20
N ILE A 155 8.17 1.61 -4.13
CA ILE A 155 9.49 1.10 -4.47
C ILE A 155 9.80 1.37 -5.95
N ASN A 156 8.86 1.10 -6.86
CA ASN A 156 9.01 1.42 -8.26
C ASN A 156 9.12 2.93 -8.51
N ALA A 157 8.28 3.73 -7.88
CA ALA A 157 8.32 5.19 -8.02
C ALA A 157 9.67 5.79 -7.60
N ALA A 158 10.31 5.24 -6.55
CA ALA A 158 11.64 5.69 -6.12
C ALA A 158 12.74 5.44 -7.15
N ASN A 159 12.55 4.49 -8.07
CA ASN A 159 13.52 4.11 -9.10
C ASN A 159 13.06 4.48 -10.52
N ALA A 160 11.89 5.10 -10.66
CA ALA A 160 11.25 5.32 -11.96
C ALA A 160 12.13 6.14 -12.92
N THR A 161 12.76 7.21 -12.45
CA THR A 161 13.61 8.07 -13.28
C THR A 161 14.77 7.29 -13.88
N ASP A 162 15.48 6.50 -13.08
CA ASP A 162 16.64 5.74 -13.52
C ASP A 162 16.23 4.60 -14.43
N TRP A 163 15.12 3.93 -14.10
CA TRP A 163 14.56 2.86 -14.91
C TRP A 163 14.16 3.34 -16.32
N PHE A 164 13.32 4.38 -16.38
CA PHE A 164 12.86 4.93 -17.66
C PHE A 164 14.00 5.52 -18.47
N THR A 165 14.99 6.13 -17.82
CA THR A 165 16.21 6.62 -18.46
C THR A 165 17.00 5.49 -19.11
N THR A 166 17.25 4.42 -18.37
CA THR A 166 18.00 3.25 -18.86
C THR A 166 17.24 2.56 -20.00
N TYR A 167 15.93 2.41 -19.84
CA TYR A 167 15.07 1.83 -20.88
C TYR A 167 15.14 2.66 -22.18
N ALA A 168 14.90 3.98 -22.08
CA ALA A 168 14.90 4.87 -23.23
C ALA A 168 16.27 4.90 -23.93
N GLY A 169 17.36 5.02 -23.17
CA GLY A 169 18.71 5.02 -23.72
C GLY A 169 19.05 3.72 -24.45
N THR A 170 18.73 2.57 -23.85
CA THR A 170 18.97 1.25 -24.45
C THR A 170 18.12 1.05 -25.71
N PHE A 171 16.84 1.43 -25.67
CA PHE A 171 15.95 1.29 -26.83
C PHE A 171 16.43 2.17 -27.98
N ILE A 172 16.72 3.45 -27.75
CA ILE A 172 17.23 4.39 -28.76
C ILE A 172 18.51 3.84 -29.39
N ASN A 173 19.45 3.35 -28.57
CA ASN A 173 20.68 2.77 -29.08
C ASN A 173 20.39 1.55 -29.98
N SER A 174 19.42 0.71 -29.64
CA SER A 174 19.01 -0.45 -30.43
C SER A 174 18.41 -0.02 -31.77
N VAL A 175 17.65 1.07 -31.83
CA VAL A 175 17.12 1.65 -33.07
C VAL A 175 18.27 2.17 -33.97
N LEU A 176 19.21 2.91 -33.38
CA LEU A 176 20.35 3.49 -34.11
C LEU A 176 21.30 2.42 -34.66
N THR A 177 21.40 1.27 -34.01
CA THR A 177 22.20 0.13 -34.50
C THR A 177 21.42 -0.80 -35.42
N GLY A 178 20.19 -0.44 -35.84
CA GLY A 178 19.36 -1.19 -36.77
C GLY A 178 18.73 -2.47 -36.24
N SER A 179 18.72 -2.63 -34.89
CA SER A 179 18.16 -3.82 -34.22
C SER A 179 17.22 -3.41 -33.06
N PRO A 180 16.09 -2.71 -33.34
CA PRO A 180 15.19 -2.22 -32.29
C PRO A 180 14.67 -3.36 -31.42
N SER A 181 14.84 -3.22 -30.08
CA SER A 181 14.47 -4.27 -29.14
C SER A 181 13.94 -3.69 -27.82
N HIS A 182 12.63 -3.73 -27.64
CA HIS A 182 11.98 -3.42 -26.36
C HIS A 182 12.36 -4.43 -25.25
N SER A 183 12.59 -5.69 -25.61
CA SER A 183 13.01 -6.73 -24.67
C SER A 183 14.38 -6.43 -24.08
N ALA A 184 15.37 -6.08 -24.90
CA ALA A 184 16.71 -5.72 -24.42
C ALA A 184 16.67 -4.45 -23.56
N ALA A 185 15.88 -3.45 -23.92
CA ALA A 185 15.69 -2.23 -23.14
C ALA A 185 15.09 -2.52 -21.77
N ARG A 186 14.05 -3.35 -21.70
CA ARG A 186 13.41 -3.75 -20.45
C ARG A 186 14.38 -4.55 -19.57
N GLN A 187 15.12 -5.48 -20.15
CA GLN A 187 16.12 -6.28 -19.41
C GLN A 187 17.21 -5.39 -18.78
N ALA A 188 17.72 -4.43 -19.54
CA ALA A 188 18.72 -3.48 -19.04
C ALA A 188 18.16 -2.60 -17.92
N ALA A 189 16.93 -2.09 -18.08
CA ALA A 189 16.28 -1.26 -17.10
C ALA A 189 15.91 -2.05 -15.82
N ASN A 190 15.46 -3.29 -15.94
CA ASN A 190 15.17 -4.14 -14.77
C ASN A 190 16.45 -4.52 -13.99
N ALA A 191 17.59 -4.62 -14.65
CA ALA A 191 18.86 -4.97 -14.02
C ALA A 191 19.37 -3.91 -13.02
N ILE A 192 18.91 -2.65 -13.13
CA ILE A 192 19.29 -1.60 -12.18
C ILE A 192 18.37 -1.50 -10.96
N LEU A 193 17.20 -2.17 -10.99
CA LEU A 193 16.28 -2.14 -9.86
C LEU A 193 16.85 -2.89 -8.65
N PRO A 194 16.60 -2.40 -7.44
CA PRO A 194 16.92 -3.14 -6.22
C PRO A 194 16.18 -4.49 -6.24
N GLN A 195 16.93 -5.58 -6.19
CA GLN A 195 16.37 -6.92 -6.24
C GLN A 195 15.98 -7.41 -4.83
N PRO A 196 14.83 -8.09 -4.67
CA PRO A 196 14.44 -8.72 -3.42
C PRO A 196 15.57 -9.58 -2.83
N GLY A 197 15.74 -9.53 -1.50
CA GLY A 197 16.81 -10.20 -0.80
C GLY A 197 18.15 -9.46 -0.77
N THR A 198 18.30 -8.32 -1.46
CA THR A 198 19.50 -7.47 -1.36
C THR A 198 19.37 -6.41 -0.27
N ALA A 199 20.49 -5.94 0.27
CA ALA A 199 20.51 -4.85 1.26
C ALA A 199 19.91 -3.55 0.72
N GLY A 200 20.09 -3.24 -0.56
CA GLY A 200 19.50 -2.06 -1.21
C GLY A 200 17.97 -2.13 -1.23
N PHE A 201 17.43 -3.29 -1.62
CA PHE A 201 15.98 -3.52 -1.57
C PHE A 201 15.43 -3.38 -0.15
N GLN A 202 16.07 -4.05 0.83
CA GLN A 202 15.61 -4.03 2.22
C GLN A 202 15.59 -2.60 2.79
N THR A 203 16.63 -1.81 2.55
CA THR A 203 16.70 -0.41 3.00
C THR A 203 15.57 0.43 2.42
N LEU A 204 15.26 0.26 1.13
CA LEU A 204 14.17 0.97 0.47
C LEU A 204 12.81 0.48 0.95
N PHE A 205 12.63 -0.83 1.06
CA PHE A 205 11.43 -1.45 1.58
C PHE A 205 11.10 -0.95 2.99
N ASP A 206 12.07 -0.98 3.93
CA ASP A 206 11.89 -0.53 5.30
C ASP A 206 11.52 0.97 5.36
N LYS A 207 12.13 1.78 4.50
CA LYS A 207 11.77 3.20 4.36
C LYS A 207 10.33 3.37 3.89
N VAL A 208 9.91 2.62 2.87
CA VAL A 208 8.57 2.73 2.29
C VAL A 208 7.50 2.32 3.28
N ILE A 209 7.66 1.17 3.98
CA ILE A 209 6.67 0.67 4.93
C ILE A 209 6.58 1.49 6.22
N THR A 210 7.58 2.30 6.53
CA THR A 210 7.57 3.20 7.70
C THR A 210 7.15 4.63 7.36
N THR A 211 7.07 4.98 6.09
CA THR A 211 6.62 6.29 5.61
C THR A 211 5.10 6.28 5.42
N PRO A 212 4.38 7.35 5.84
CA PRO A 212 2.93 7.42 5.73
C PRO A 212 2.38 7.14 4.33
N LEU A 213 1.16 6.60 4.26
CA LEU A 213 0.43 6.31 3.03
C LEU A 213 0.43 7.52 2.08
N TYR A 214 0.50 7.28 0.78
CA TYR A 214 0.68 8.22 -0.35
C TYR A 214 2.10 8.72 -0.61
N THR A 215 2.99 8.77 0.38
CA THR A 215 4.42 9.04 0.22
C THR A 215 5.27 7.81 0.57
N GLY A 216 4.67 6.84 1.18
CA GLY A 216 5.10 5.51 1.49
C GLY A 216 3.90 4.59 1.53
N SER A 217 3.90 3.58 2.37
CA SER A 217 2.82 2.59 2.44
C SER A 217 2.36 2.28 3.87
N LYS A 218 2.89 2.97 4.90
CA LYS A 218 2.48 2.76 6.27
C LYS A 218 0.98 3.05 6.41
N PHE A 219 0.24 2.03 6.84
CA PHE A 219 -1.16 2.15 7.19
C PHE A 219 -1.29 2.48 8.67
N THR A 220 -2.02 3.54 9.00
CA THR A 220 -2.23 3.95 10.39
C THR A 220 -3.72 4.05 10.67
N ASP A 221 -4.19 3.24 11.60
CA ASP A 221 -5.52 3.31 12.18
C ASP A 221 -5.38 3.12 13.69
N ASN A 222 -5.59 4.21 14.44
CA ASN A 222 -5.52 4.25 15.91
C ASN A 222 -6.82 4.81 16.43
N THR A 223 -7.91 4.11 16.13
CA THR A 223 -9.26 4.56 16.46
C THR A 223 -9.68 4.14 17.86
N LYS A 224 -10.58 4.93 18.43
CA LYS A 224 -11.23 4.65 19.69
C LYS A 224 -12.72 4.90 19.56
N LEU A 225 -13.51 3.88 19.84
CA LEU A 225 -14.97 3.96 19.90
C LEU A 225 -15.40 3.91 21.37
N TYR A 226 -16.32 4.80 21.74
CA TYR A 226 -17.03 4.74 23.00
C TYR A 226 -18.52 4.60 22.71
N HIS A 227 -19.16 3.65 23.34
CA HIS A 227 -20.58 3.37 23.15
C HIS A 227 -21.26 3.21 24.51
N LEU A 228 -22.48 3.74 24.65
CA LEU A 228 -23.35 3.54 25.80
C LEU A 228 -24.74 3.23 25.27
N ASP A 229 -25.33 2.15 25.76
CA ASP A 229 -26.70 1.80 25.46
C ASP A 229 -27.41 1.21 26.67
N GLY A 230 -28.73 1.26 26.66
CA GLY A 230 -29.55 0.70 27.69
C GLY A 230 -30.93 0.34 27.19
N ASN A 231 -31.58 -0.57 27.91
CA ASN A 231 -32.94 -0.98 27.60
C ASN A 231 -33.71 -1.29 28.89
N TYR A 232 -34.98 -0.95 28.91
CA TYR A 232 -35.93 -1.34 29.96
C TYR A 232 -37.17 -1.97 29.37
N ASN A 233 -37.55 -3.16 29.87
CA ASN A 233 -38.75 -3.87 29.49
C ASN A 233 -39.80 -3.74 30.59
N PHE A 234 -40.96 -3.17 30.26
CA PHE A 234 -42.09 -2.90 31.17
C PHE A 234 -42.98 -4.13 31.42
N LYS A 235 -42.59 -5.34 31.03
CA LYS A 235 -43.39 -6.57 31.15
C LYS A 235 -43.97 -6.84 32.53
N ASN A 236 -43.31 -6.39 33.59
CA ASN A 236 -43.76 -6.57 34.99
C ASN A 236 -44.69 -5.44 35.45
N LEU A 237 -44.81 -4.34 34.70
CA LEU A 237 -45.66 -3.19 35.04
C LEU A 237 -46.88 -3.10 34.12
N ILE A 238 -46.79 -3.64 32.90
CA ILE A 238 -47.81 -3.55 31.87
C ILE A 238 -48.14 -4.97 31.42
N SER A 239 -49.36 -5.47 31.73
CA SER A 239 -49.75 -6.82 31.46
C SER A 239 -50.46 -7.02 30.11
N PHE A 240 -50.97 -5.96 29.49
CA PHE A 240 -51.72 -6.03 28.25
C PHE A 240 -50.88 -5.81 26.98
N ALA A 241 -49.63 -5.39 27.13
CA ALA A 241 -48.72 -5.16 26.01
C ALA A 241 -47.26 -5.38 26.44
N ASP A 242 -46.41 -5.86 25.53
CA ASP A 242 -44.97 -5.95 25.73
C ASP A 242 -44.31 -4.65 25.22
N ILE A 243 -43.94 -3.80 26.15
CA ILE A 243 -43.36 -2.48 25.86
C ILE A 243 -41.89 -2.46 26.31
N GLN A 244 -40.99 -2.10 25.41
CA GLN A 244 -39.58 -1.90 25.65
C GLN A 244 -39.17 -0.49 25.23
N VAL A 245 -38.31 0.14 26.01
CA VAL A 245 -37.71 1.44 25.70
C VAL A 245 -36.18 1.32 25.84
N GLY A 246 -35.47 1.76 24.82
CA GLY A 246 -34.02 1.75 24.78
C GLY A 246 -33.43 2.98 24.11
N ALA A 247 -32.18 3.28 24.41
CA ALA A 247 -31.38 4.32 23.81
C ALA A 247 -29.95 3.83 23.62
#